data_7aff72a9a7b574efc61185601fd66820
#
_entry.id   7aff72a9a7b574efc61185601fd66820
#
_cell.length_a   1.000
_cell.length_b   1.000
_cell.length_c   1.000
_cell.angle_alpha   90.00
_cell.angle_beta   90.00
_cell.angle_gamma   90.00
#
_symmetry.space_group_name_H-M   'P 1'
#
loop_
_entity.id
_entity.type
_entity.pdbx_description
1 polymer ?
#
loop_
_entity_poly.entity_id
_entity_poly.type
_entity_poly.pdbx_seq_one_letter_code
_entity_poly.pdbx_strand_id
1 'polypeptide(L)'
;HLDWKFTVFIPDFEVSTEKARGILPQGYPRSEAAANTAHAIMMLKGLADGNERLIRHGKKDCIHEPYRRTLLPFFDSLQNLFETDTDGILLISGSGSTCIGISKKYLSEQAKQKITGLEGSISIRELPLCLKGASVL
;
A
#
# COMPACT_ATOMS: atom_id res chain seq x y z
N HIS A 1 12.97 2.86 10.97
CA HIS A 1 13.48 1.59 11.49
C HIS A 1 13.93 0.70 10.34
N LEU A 2 15.09 0.04 10.46
CA LEU A 2 15.76 -0.62 9.32
C LEU A 2 15.21 -2.01 8.95
N ASP A 3 14.31 -2.58 9.76
CA ASP A 3 13.81 -3.94 9.55
C ASP A 3 12.64 -4.05 8.56
N TRP A 4 12.13 -2.91 8.09
CA TRP A 4 11.03 -2.92 7.14
C TRP A 4 11.42 -3.53 5.81
N LYS A 5 10.55 -4.39 5.29
CA LYS A 5 10.61 -4.98 3.96
C LYS A 5 9.52 -4.33 3.10
N PHE A 6 9.89 -3.97 1.90
CA PHE A 6 8.99 -3.37 0.93
C PHE A 6 8.79 -4.33 -0.23
N THR A 7 7.53 -4.62 -0.52
CA THR A 7 7.16 -5.48 -1.66
C THR A 7 6.27 -4.68 -2.60
N VAL A 8 6.67 -4.55 -3.85
CA VAL A 8 5.91 -3.82 -4.87
C VAL A 8 5.18 -4.82 -5.76
N PHE A 9 3.90 -4.57 -5.96
CA PHE A 9 2.99 -5.36 -6.79
C PHE A 9 2.62 -4.54 -8.01
N ILE A 10 3.02 -5.01 -9.19
CA ILE A 10 2.87 -4.31 -10.46
C ILE A 10 1.96 -5.15 -11.35
N PRO A 11 0.68 -4.79 -11.52
CA PRO A 11 -0.19 -5.45 -12.47
C PRO A 11 0.19 -5.11 -13.91
N ASP A 12 -0.30 -5.89 -14.87
CA ASP A 12 -0.02 -5.71 -16.31
C ASP A 12 -0.87 -4.62 -16.98
N PHE A 13 -1.69 -3.89 -16.21
CA PHE A 13 -2.50 -2.77 -16.69
C PHE A 13 -2.22 -1.49 -15.90
N GLU A 14 -2.53 -0.36 -16.52
CA GLU A 14 -2.38 0.96 -15.93
C GLU A 14 -3.72 1.62 -15.61
N VAL A 15 -3.78 2.33 -14.51
CA VAL A 15 -4.86 3.25 -14.18
C VAL A 15 -4.37 4.67 -14.46
N SER A 16 -5.01 5.37 -15.41
CA SER A 16 -4.62 6.75 -15.70
C SER A 16 -4.82 7.65 -14.47
N THR A 17 -3.89 8.59 -14.27
CA THR A 17 -3.95 9.55 -13.18
C THR A 17 -5.23 10.39 -13.24
N GLU A 18 -5.70 10.73 -14.45
CA GLU A 18 -6.95 11.45 -14.68
C GLU A 18 -8.15 10.65 -14.15
N LYS A 19 -8.27 9.37 -14.52
CA LYS A 19 -9.33 8.47 -14.02
C LYS A 19 -9.26 8.33 -12.50
N ALA A 20 -8.04 8.14 -11.94
CA ALA A 20 -7.84 7.99 -10.50
C ALA A 20 -8.12 9.27 -9.70
N ARG A 21 -8.07 10.44 -10.32
CA ARG A 21 -8.49 11.72 -9.72
C ARG A 21 -9.99 11.97 -9.90
N GLY A 22 -10.55 11.61 -11.06
CA GLY A 22 -11.95 11.85 -11.40
C GLY A 22 -12.96 11.11 -10.52
N ILE A 23 -12.56 9.98 -9.90
CA ILE A 23 -13.46 9.24 -9.00
C ILE A 23 -13.48 9.78 -7.56
N LEU A 24 -12.60 10.73 -7.22
CA LEU A 24 -12.56 11.29 -5.87
C LEU A 24 -13.72 12.27 -5.66
N PRO A 25 -14.33 12.32 -4.47
CA PRO A 25 -15.39 13.28 -4.17
C PRO A 25 -14.84 14.72 -4.14
N GLN A 26 -15.72 15.69 -4.38
CA GLN A 26 -15.37 17.12 -4.36
C GLN A 26 -15.06 17.66 -2.96
N GLY A 27 -15.40 16.93 -1.91
CA GLY A 27 -15.15 17.34 -0.53
C GLY A 27 -15.29 16.16 0.43
N TYR A 28 -14.79 16.36 1.64
CA TYR A 28 -14.78 15.36 2.70
C TYR A 28 -15.33 15.92 4.00
N PRO A 29 -16.02 15.12 4.82
CA PRO A 29 -16.40 15.52 6.18
C PRO A 29 -15.16 15.91 7.01
N ARG A 30 -15.30 16.90 7.89
CA ARG A 30 -14.20 17.34 8.78
C ARG A 30 -13.64 16.18 9.62
N SER A 31 -14.51 15.26 10.05
CA SER A 31 -14.13 14.08 10.82
C SER A 31 -13.20 13.17 10.04
N GLU A 32 -13.46 12.95 8.75
CA GLU A 32 -12.59 12.13 7.88
C GLU A 32 -11.24 12.81 7.63
N ALA A 33 -11.24 14.12 7.36
CA ALA A 33 -10.00 14.87 7.18
C ALA A 33 -9.13 14.84 8.46
N ALA A 34 -9.74 15.05 9.64
CA ALA A 34 -9.03 14.94 10.92
C ALA A 34 -8.52 13.53 11.20
N ALA A 35 -9.34 12.50 10.95
CA ALA A 35 -8.94 11.11 11.10
C ALA A 35 -7.76 10.74 10.17
N ASN A 36 -7.82 11.17 8.91
CA ASN A 36 -6.76 10.91 7.94
C ASN A 36 -5.42 11.53 8.35
N THR A 37 -5.45 12.75 8.90
CA THR A 37 -4.25 13.40 9.45
C THR A 37 -3.68 12.60 10.63
N ALA A 38 -4.52 12.16 11.55
CA ALA A 38 -4.08 11.32 12.69
C ALA A 38 -3.49 9.99 12.21
N HIS A 39 -4.11 9.33 11.22
CA HIS A 39 -3.61 8.09 10.63
C HIS A 39 -2.25 8.28 9.95
N ALA A 40 -2.04 9.40 9.24
CA ALA A 40 -0.74 9.71 8.64
C ALA A 40 0.36 9.87 9.70
N ILE A 41 0.08 10.53 10.83
CA ILE A 41 1.01 10.67 11.95
C ILE A 41 1.32 9.31 12.58
N MET A 42 0.31 8.46 12.78
CA MET A 42 0.49 7.09 13.28
C MET A 42 1.36 6.26 12.34
N MET A 43 1.15 6.39 11.02
CA MET A 43 1.95 5.71 10.00
C MET A 43 3.42 6.13 10.09
N LEU A 44 3.71 7.44 10.11
CA LEU A 44 5.07 7.96 10.22
C LEU A 44 5.75 7.49 11.52
N LYS A 45 5.06 7.59 12.64
CA LYS A 45 5.57 7.13 13.94
C LYS A 45 5.82 5.62 13.93
N GLY A 46 4.87 4.84 13.40
CA GLY A 46 4.99 3.39 13.29
C GLY A 46 6.18 2.95 12.45
N LEU A 47 6.39 3.60 11.30
CA LEU A 47 7.55 3.33 10.44
C LEU A 47 8.87 3.68 11.15
N ALA A 48 8.95 4.83 11.81
CA ALA A 48 10.14 5.27 12.54
C ALA A 48 10.51 4.34 13.69
N ASP A 49 9.52 3.87 14.45
CA ASP A 49 9.74 3.03 15.64
C ASP A 49 9.81 1.52 15.32
N GLY A 50 9.51 1.12 14.09
CA GLY A 50 9.35 -0.29 13.73
C GLY A 50 8.10 -0.94 14.34
N ASN A 51 7.05 -0.15 14.60
CA ASN A 51 5.84 -0.60 15.30
C ASN A 51 4.74 -1.01 14.31
N GLU A 52 4.57 -2.32 14.11
CA GLU A 52 3.56 -2.89 13.19
C GLU A 52 2.12 -2.55 13.58
N ARG A 53 1.84 -2.46 14.88
CA ARG A 53 0.50 -2.10 15.37
C ARG A 53 0.13 -0.68 14.95
N LEU A 54 1.08 0.26 15.06
CA LEU A 54 0.84 1.66 14.65
C LEU A 54 0.64 1.77 13.14
N ILE A 55 1.43 1.07 12.32
CA ILE A 55 1.24 1.14 10.86
C ILE A 55 -0.10 0.53 10.45
N ARG A 56 -0.55 -0.56 11.09
CA ARG A 56 -1.88 -1.14 10.83
C ARG A 56 -3.03 -0.19 11.17
N HIS A 57 -2.90 0.63 12.20
CA HIS A 57 -3.88 1.67 12.50
C HIS A 57 -3.75 2.86 11.54
N GLY A 58 -2.52 3.24 11.24
CA GLY A 58 -2.21 4.39 10.37
C GLY A 58 -2.50 4.17 8.89
N LYS A 59 -2.65 2.91 8.42
CA LYS A 59 -2.98 2.62 7.02
C LYS A 59 -4.39 3.04 6.60
N LYS A 60 -5.27 3.35 7.55
CA LYS A 60 -6.66 3.72 7.26
C LYS A 60 -6.70 5.07 6.57
N ASP A 61 -6.85 5.03 5.25
CA ASP A 61 -7.08 6.23 4.44
C ASP A 61 -8.59 6.44 4.22
N CYS A 62 -9.05 7.68 4.35
CA CYS A 62 -10.43 8.09 4.12
C CYS A 62 -10.56 8.98 2.87
N ILE A 63 -9.44 9.38 2.28
CA ILE A 63 -9.40 10.43 1.25
C ILE A 63 -9.33 9.86 -0.16
N HIS A 64 -8.54 8.83 -0.40
CA HIS A 64 -8.36 8.34 -1.77
C HIS A 64 -8.50 6.82 -1.92
N GLU A 65 -7.95 6.00 -1.00
CA GLU A 65 -7.90 4.55 -1.16
C GLU A 65 -9.30 3.92 -1.29
N PRO A 66 -10.33 4.27 -0.49
CA PRO A 66 -11.67 3.69 -0.61
C PRO A 66 -12.28 3.84 -2.01
N TYR A 67 -11.94 4.93 -2.69
CA TYR A 67 -12.41 5.21 -4.05
C TYR A 67 -11.53 4.52 -5.09
N ARG A 68 -10.21 4.67 -5.02
CA ARG A 68 -9.26 4.13 -6.01
C ARG A 68 -9.21 2.62 -6.04
N ARG A 69 -9.42 1.94 -4.91
CA ARG A 69 -9.47 0.47 -4.87
C ARG A 69 -10.56 -0.12 -5.78
N THR A 70 -11.63 0.63 -6.08
CA THR A 70 -12.67 0.20 -7.02
C THR A 70 -12.18 0.09 -8.47
N LEU A 71 -11.03 0.69 -8.78
CA LEU A 71 -10.36 0.59 -10.07
C LEU A 71 -9.39 -0.61 -10.16
N LEU A 72 -9.19 -1.33 -9.06
CA LEU A 72 -8.22 -2.40 -8.90
C LEU A 72 -8.93 -3.70 -8.50
N PRO A 73 -9.43 -4.50 -9.46
CA PRO A 73 -10.25 -5.68 -9.15
C PRO A 73 -9.53 -6.72 -8.30
N PHE A 74 -8.20 -6.76 -8.36
CA PHE A 74 -7.36 -7.66 -7.58
C PHE A 74 -7.10 -7.19 -6.14
N PHE A 75 -7.37 -5.92 -5.79
CA PHE A 75 -6.86 -5.28 -4.57
C PHE A 75 -7.24 -6.02 -3.29
N ASP A 76 -8.50 -6.37 -3.13
CA ASP A 76 -8.99 -7.04 -1.91
C ASP A 76 -8.37 -8.44 -1.73
N SER A 77 -8.23 -9.19 -2.82
CA SER A 77 -7.60 -10.50 -2.80
C SER A 77 -6.09 -10.40 -2.50
N LEU A 78 -5.40 -9.44 -3.13
CA LEU A 78 -4.00 -9.15 -2.87
C LEU A 78 -3.78 -8.73 -1.42
N GLN A 79 -4.61 -7.81 -0.91
CA GLN A 79 -4.52 -7.34 0.47
C GLN A 79 -4.67 -8.49 1.47
N ASN A 80 -5.67 -9.33 1.28
CA ASN A 80 -5.91 -10.47 2.16
C ASN A 80 -4.73 -11.47 2.13
N LEU A 81 -4.22 -11.80 0.93
CA LEU A 81 -3.09 -12.71 0.79
C LEU A 81 -1.81 -12.14 1.44
N PHE A 82 -1.49 -10.87 1.18
CA PHE A 82 -0.31 -10.22 1.72
C PHE A 82 -0.37 -10.06 3.24
N GLU A 83 -1.46 -9.52 3.76
CA GLU A 83 -1.60 -9.24 5.20
C GLU A 83 -1.70 -10.53 6.04
N THR A 84 -2.33 -11.58 5.51
CA THR A 84 -2.38 -12.89 6.18
C THR A 84 -1.01 -13.56 6.22
N ASP A 85 -0.23 -13.49 5.13
CA ASP A 85 1.07 -14.14 5.05
C ASP A 85 2.16 -13.38 5.84
N THR A 86 2.11 -12.04 5.87
CA THR A 86 3.21 -11.21 6.39
C THR A 86 2.92 -10.48 7.70
N ASP A 87 1.66 -10.40 8.15
CA ASP A 87 1.20 -9.46 9.19
C ASP A 87 1.45 -7.97 8.85
N GLY A 88 1.79 -7.69 7.60
CA GLY A 88 2.07 -6.35 7.10
C GLY A 88 0.82 -5.53 6.78
N ILE A 89 1.03 -4.51 5.96
CA ILE A 89 -0.03 -3.68 5.39
C ILE A 89 0.15 -3.56 3.89
N LEU A 90 -0.95 -3.48 3.13
CA LEU A 90 -0.95 -3.17 1.71
C LEU A 90 -1.53 -1.77 1.50
N LEU A 91 -0.94 -1.00 0.59
CA LEU A 91 -1.35 0.35 0.22
C LEU A 91 -1.33 0.51 -1.30
N ILE A 92 -2.17 1.39 -1.83
CA ILE A 92 -2.08 1.82 -3.23
C ILE A 92 -0.90 2.79 -3.38
N SER A 93 -0.02 2.55 -4.34
CA SER A 93 1.11 3.44 -4.64
C SER A 93 0.68 4.56 -5.59
N GLY A 94 0.62 5.79 -5.10
CA GLY A 94 0.24 6.94 -5.91
C GLY A 94 -1.20 6.86 -6.45
N SER A 95 -1.38 7.00 -7.76
CA SER A 95 -2.70 6.88 -8.41
C SER A 95 -3.18 5.43 -8.58
N GLY A 96 -2.34 4.44 -8.36
CA GLY A 96 -2.53 3.05 -8.79
C GLY A 96 -1.91 2.88 -10.20
N SER A 97 -1.94 1.76 -10.81
CA SER A 97 -2.40 0.41 -10.44
C SER A 97 -1.45 -0.31 -9.47
N THR A 98 -0.21 0.15 -9.36
CA THR A 98 0.82 -0.42 -8.49
C THR A 98 0.41 -0.33 -7.01
N CYS A 99 0.67 -1.40 -6.27
CA CYS A 99 0.50 -1.43 -4.81
C CYS A 99 1.85 -1.66 -4.12
N ILE A 100 1.93 -1.24 -2.84
CA ILE A 100 3.11 -1.44 -2.02
C ILE A 100 2.73 -2.13 -0.71
N GLY A 101 3.40 -3.24 -0.42
CA GLY A 101 3.33 -3.93 0.85
C GLY A 101 4.46 -3.51 1.78
N ILE A 102 4.16 -3.29 3.05
CA ILE A 102 5.12 -2.95 4.10
C ILE A 102 4.98 -3.96 5.24
N SER A 103 6.06 -4.67 5.58
CA SER A 103 6.05 -5.73 6.58
C SER A 103 7.42 -5.92 7.23
N LYS A 104 7.53 -6.82 8.20
CA LYS A 104 8.82 -7.23 8.81
C LYS A 104 9.44 -8.45 8.14
N LYS A 105 8.68 -9.17 7.33
CA LYS A 105 9.15 -10.35 6.59
C LYS A 105 8.69 -10.27 5.13
N TYR A 106 9.43 -10.91 4.24
CA TYR A 106 9.02 -11.07 2.86
C TYR A 106 7.92 -12.12 2.72
N LEU A 107 7.23 -12.10 1.58
CA LEU A 107 6.23 -13.09 1.23
C LEU A 107 6.83 -14.50 1.15
N SER A 108 6.04 -15.49 1.60
CA SER A 108 6.33 -16.89 1.32
C SER A 108 6.19 -17.19 -0.17
N GLU A 109 6.90 -18.22 -0.66
CA GLU A 109 6.79 -18.65 -2.06
C GLU A 109 5.37 -19.09 -2.41
N GLN A 110 4.65 -19.69 -1.45
CA GLN A 110 3.25 -20.07 -1.65
C GLN A 110 2.33 -18.85 -1.85
N ALA A 111 2.54 -17.78 -1.08
CA ALA A 111 1.79 -16.54 -1.25
C ALA A 111 2.13 -15.86 -2.59
N LYS A 112 3.41 -15.82 -2.98
CA LYS A 112 3.84 -15.29 -4.29
C LYS A 112 3.15 -16.00 -5.45
N GLN A 113 3.11 -17.34 -5.43
CA GLN A 113 2.42 -18.12 -6.47
C GLN A 113 0.93 -17.80 -6.57
N LYS A 114 0.24 -17.65 -5.43
CA LYS A 114 -1.17 -17.26 -5.42
C LYS A 114 -1.39 -15.85 -5.97
N ILE A 115 -0.53 -14.91 -5.61
CA ILE A 115 -0.63 -13.50 -6.03
C ILE A 115 -0.38 -13.36 -7.53
N THR A 116 0.63 -14.04 -8.09
CA THR A 116 0.88 -14.01 -9.54
C THR A 116 -0.25 -14.60 -10.38
N GLY A 117 -1.10 -15.44 -9.78
CA GLY A 117 -2.31 -15.99 -10.42
C GLY A 117 -3.55 -15.12 -10.28
N LEU A 118 -3.48 -13.96 -9.61
CA LEU A 118 -4.60 -13.02 -9.54
C LEU A 118 -4.84 -12.33 -10.88
N GLU A 119 -6.06 -11.78 -11.04
CA GLU A 119 -6.42 -10.95 -12.19
C GLU A 119 -5.43 -9.78 -12.33
N GLY A 120 -4.95 -9.55 -13.56
CA GLY A 120 -3.97 -8.51 -13.86
C GLY A 120 -2.51 -8.97 -13.82
N SER A 121 -2.24 -10.28 -13.81
CA SER A 121 -0.88 -10.85 -13.96
C SER A 121 0.18 -10.09 -13.14
N ILE A 122 0.02 -10.08 -11.83
CA ILE A 122 0.80 -9.21 -10.93
C ILE A 122 2.27 -9.65 -10.85
N SER A 123 3.17 -8.76 -11.25
CA SER A 123 4.62 -8.91 -10.99
C SER A 123 4.95 -8.47 -9.57
N ILE A 124 5.81 -9.22 -8.89
CA ILE A 124 6.23 -8.97 -7.50
C ILE A 124 7.70 -8.56 -7.49
N ARG A 125 8.02 -7.45 -6.80
CA ARG A 125 9.39 -7.01 -6.56
C ARG A 125 9.62 -6.72 -5.09
N GLU A 126 10.61 -7.36 -4.50
CA GLU A 126 11.08 -7.08 -3.15
C GLU A 126 12.18 -6.02 -3.22
N LEU A 127 12.00 -4.92 -2.52
CA LEU A 127 12.92 -3.78 -2.55
C LEU A 127 13.63 -3.62 -1.19
N PRO A 128 14.95 -3.40 -1.21
CA PRO A 128 15.67 -3.02 0.00
C PRO A 128 15.37 -1.56 0.37
N LEU A 129 15.44 -1.25 1.67
CA LEU A 129 15.41 0.13 2.15
C LEU A 129 16.67 0.89 1.72
N CYS A 130 16.52 1.99 1.01
CA CYS A 130 17.62 2.88 0.67
C CYS A 130 17.98 3.74 1.88
N LEU A 131 19.19 3.57 2.43
CA LEU A 131 19.65 4.29 3.62
C LEU A 131 20.32 5.63 3.32
N LYS A 132 20.66 5.88 2.04
CA LYS A 132 21.35 7.12 1.63
C LYS A 132 20.36 8.27 1.35
N GLY A 133 19.06 7.98 1.28
CA GLY A 133 18.05 8.97 0.92
C GLY A 133 18.20 9.47 -0.52
N ALA A 134 17.60 10.61 -0.82
CA ALA A 134 17.73 11.27 -2.11
C ALA A 134 19.13 11.91 -2.24
N SER A 135 19.79 11.72 -3.38
CA SER A 135 21.08 12.35 -3.72
C SER A 135 20.95 13.09 -5.04
N VAL A 136 21.61 14.24 -5.14
CA VAL A 136 21.81 14.94 -6.39
C VAL A 136 23.02 14.31 -7.09
N LEU A 137 22.86 13.92 -8.36
CA LEU A 137 23.94 13.42 -9.21
C LEU A 137 24.77 14.59 -9.74
#